data_3493d7991a62a1bbde8a1bc66734d928
#
_entry.id   3493d7991a62a1bbde8a1bc66734d928
#
_cell.length_a   1.000
_cell.length_b   1.000
_cell.length_c   1.000
_cell.angle_alpha   90.00
_cell.angle_beta   90.00
_cell.angle_gamma   90.00
#
_symmetry.space_group_name_H-M   'P 1'
#
loop_
_entity.id
_entity.type
_entity.pdbx_description
1 polymer ?
#
loop_
_entity_poly.entity_id
_entity_poly.type
_entity_poly.pdbx_seq_one_letter_code
_entity_poly.pdbx_strand_id
1 'polypeptide(L)'
;SGVGRVGRAFWGAYAASKFAIEGMVQIWAAENEGLNSVRINCINPGATSTQMRATAFPAENPESIASPADIMPAYLYLMGPDSKGINGQSIDAQVK
;
A
#
# COMPACT_ATOMS: atom_id res chain seq x y z
N SER A 1 1.05 0.50 -3.78
CA SER A 1 2.15 0.32 -4.73
C SER A 1 2.70 1.67 -5.19
N GLY A 2 4.03 1.78 -5.31
CA GLY A 2 4.68 3.01 -5.78
C GLY A 2 4.26 3.41 -7.19
N VAL A 3 3.99 2.44 -8.07
CA VAL A 3 3.51 2.72 -9.43
C VAL A 3 2.07 3.22 -9.47
N GLY A 4 1.34 3.16 -8.37
CA GLY A 4 0.03 3.78 -8.23
C GLY A 4 0.11 5.28 -7.95
N ARG A 5 1.28 5.77 -7.55
CA ARG A 5 1.55 7.20 -7.27
C ARG A 5 2.34 7.88 -8.38
N VAL A 6 3.26 7.14 -9.00
CA VAL A 6 4.14 7.64 -10.08
C VAL A 6 4.15 6.60 -11.19
N GLY A 7 3.82 7.03 -12.40
CA GLY A 7 3.85 6.17 -13.58
C GLY A 7 5.28 5.77 -13.96
N ARG A 8 5.42 4.57 -14.50
CA ARG A 8 6.70 4.05 -15.00
C ARG A 8 6.51 3.49 -16.40
N ALA A 9 7.53 3.62 -17.23
CA ALA A 9 7.53 3.07 -18.58
C ALA A 9 7.28 1.54 -18.53
N PHE A 10 6.50 1.03 -19.45
CA PHE A 10 6.15 -0.38 -19.61
C PHE A 10 5.26 -0.99 -18.52
N TRP A 11 4.79 -0.20 -17.57
CA TRP A 11 3.93 -0.64 -16.47
C TRP A 11 2.47 -0.17 -16.61
N GLY A 12 2.03 0.12 -17.85
CA GLY A 12 0.77 0.81 -18.12
C GLY A 12 -0.46 0.22 -17.43
N ALA A 13 -0.81 -1.04 -17.72
CA ALA A 13 -2.01 -1.64 -17.16
C ALA A 13 -1.93 -1.82 -15.64
N TYR A 14 -0.80 -2.26 -15.14
CA TYR A 14 -0.59 -2.43 -13.70
C TYR A 14 -0.66 -1.07 -12.99
N ALA A 15 0.06 -0.06 -13.51
CA ALA A 15 0.05 1.28 -12.94
C ALA A 15 -1.34 1.89 -12.94
N ALA A 16 -2.09 1.74 -14.04
CA ALA A 16 -3.46 2.24 -14.14
C ALA A 16 -4.35 1.64 -13.04
N SER A 17 -4.24 0.33 -12.78
CA SER A 17 -5.01 -0.33 -11.72
C SER A 17 -4.64 0.19 -10.33
N LYS A 18 -3.37 0.47 -10.10
CA LYS A 18 -2.89 0.98 -8.80
C LYS A 18 -3.24 2.46 -8.59
N PHE A 19 -3.19 3.29 -9.64
CA PHE A 19 -3.71 4.64 -9.59
C PHE A 19 -5.20 4.65 -9.26
N ALA A 20 -5.98 3.73 -9.85
CA ALA A 20 -7.40 3.61 -9.57
C ALA A 20 -7.67 3.31 -8.09
N ILE A 21 -6.91 2.41 -7.47
CA ILE A 21 -7.04 2.10 -6.03
C ILE A 21 -6.74 3.34 -5.18
N GLU A 22 -5.67 4.06 -5.47
CA GLU A 22 -5.31 5.29 -4.73
C GLU A 22 -6.44 6.33 -4.84
N GLY A 23 -6.98 6.53 -6.04
CA GLY A 23 -8.09 7.44 -6.28
C GLY A 23 -9.37 7.02 -5.56
N MET A 24 -9.72 5.74 -5.60
CA MET A 24 -10.90 5.20 -4.93
C MET A 24 -10.82 5.37 -3.41
N VAL A 25 -9.65 5.16 -2.83
CA VAL A 25 -9.46 5.37 -1.39
C VAL A 25 -9.72 6.81 -1.01
N GLN A 26 -9.22 7.77 -1.78
CA GLN A 26 -9.46 9.19 -1.54
C GLN A 26 -10.95 9.55 -1.61
N ILE A 27 -11.64 9.01 -2.61
CA ILE A 27 -13.08 9.25 -2.81
C ILE A 27 -13.88 8.68 -1.63
N TRP A 28 -13.65 7.42 -1.29
CA TRP A 28 -14.36 6.76 -0.21
C TRP A 28 -14.08 7.40 1.15
N ALA A 29 -12.84 7.81 1.38
CA ALA A 29 -12.49 8.51 2.61
C ALA A 29 -13.24 9.84 2.73
N ALA A 30 -13.32 10.60 1.66
CA ALA A 30 -14.07 11.86 1.63
C ALA A 30 -15.57 11.65 1.86
N GLU A 31 -16.14 10.61 1.26
CA GLU A 31 -17.56 10.28 1.45
C GLU A 31 -17.89 9.88 2.88
N ASN A 32 -16.93 9.35 3.62
CA ASN A 32 -17.14 8.88 5.01
C ASN A 32 -16.60 9.85 6.07
N GLU A 33 -16.05 10.97 5.67
CA GLU A 33 -15.34 11.89 6.57
C GLU A 33 -16.18 12.37 7.76
N GLY A 34 -17.44 12.65 7.57
CA GLY A 34 -18.32 13.15 8.63
C GLY A 34 -18.97 12.08 9.50
N LEU A 35 -18.78 10.80 9.17
CA LEU A 35 -19.50 9.71 9.82
C LEU A 35 -18.78 9.11 11.02
N ASN A 36 -17.47 9.30 11.12
CA ASN A 36 -16.59 8.83 12.22
C ASN A 36 -16.62 7.31 12.49
N SER A 37 -17.24 6.51 11.61
CA SER A 37 -17.41 5.08 11.84
C SER A 37 -16.44 4.23 11.04
N VAL A 38 -15.91 4.75 9.92
CA VAL A 38 -15.03 4.00 9.02
C VAL A 38 -13.88 4.90 8.55
N ARG A 39 -12.68 4.37 8.59
CA ARG A 39 -11.49 4.99 8.02
C ARG A 39 -11.01 4.12 6.86
N ILE A 40 -10.64 4.75 5.76
CA ILE A 40 -10.22 4.07 4.55
C ILE A 40 -8.85 4.60 4.15
N ASN A 41 -7.87 3.73 4.16
CA ASN A 41 -6.48 4.06 3.83
C ASN A 41 -5.90 3.00 2.92
N CYS A 42 -4.81 3.33 2.23
CA CYS A 42 -4.02 2.33 1.54
C CYS A 42 -2.62 2.19 2.13
N ILE A 43 -2.04 1.02 1.92
CA ILE A 43 -0.66 0.73 2.30
C ILE A 43 0.13 0.41 1.04
N ASN A 44 1.28 1.04 0.91
CA ASN A 44 2.31 0.59 -0.01
C ASN A 44 3.27 -0.31 0.76
N PRO A 45 3.22 -1.64 0.55
CA PRO A 45 4.06 -2.55 1.31
C PRO A 45 5.55 -2.44 0.97
N GLY A 46 5.89 -1.90 -0.19
CA GLY A 46 7.24 -1.93 -0.70
C GLY A 46 7.63 -3.33 -1.19
N ALA A 47 8.88 -3.52 -1.57
CA ALA A 47 9.37 -4.82 -2.00
C ALA A 47 9.29 -5.83 -0.86
N THR A 48 8.53 -6.90 -1.06
CA THR A 48 8.25 -7.89 -0.02
C THR A 48 8.47 -9.29 -0.59
N SER A 49 9.11 -10.16 0.19
CA SER A 49 9.44 -11.52 -0.20
C SER A 49 8.18 -12.39 -0.21
N THR A 50 7.56 -12.48 -1.38
CA THR A 50 6.36 -13.30 -1.64
C THR A 50 6.57 -14.10 -2.91
N GLN A 51 5.71 -15.09 -3.16
CA GLN A 51 5.72 -15.86 -4.40
C GLN A 51 5.51 -14.94 -5.62
N MET A 52 4.61 -13.97 -5.51
CA MET A 52 4.36 -13.01 -6.57
C MET A 52 5.62 -12.20 -6.92
N ARG A 53 6.36 -11.75 -5.90
CA ARG A 53 7.61 -11.01 -6.08
C ARG A 53 8.68 -11.89 -6.74
N ALA A 54 8.82 -13.14 -6.29
CA ALA A 54 9.78 -14.11 -6.86
C ALA A 54 9.49 -14.38 -8.33
N THR A 55 8.22 -14.45 -8.71
CA THR A 55 7.81 -14.64 -10.11
C THR A 55 8.16 -13.43 -10.97
N ALA A 56 7.94 -12.22 -10.45
CA ALA A 56 8.21 -10.98 -11.18
C ALA A 56 9.70 -10.62 -11.25
N PHE A 57 10.47 -11.02 -10.25
CA PHE A 57 11.91 -10.70 -10.13
C PHE A 57 12.71 -11.95 -9.78
N PRO A 58 12.80 -12.93 -10.70
CA PRO A 58 13.42 -14.23 -10.38
C PRO A 58 14.92 -14.17 -10.06
N ALA A 59 15.61 -13.13 -10.51
CA ALA A 59 17.05 -12.95 -10.23
C ALA A 59 17.32 -12.27 -8.88
N GLU A 60 16.30 -11.75 -8.21
CA GLU A 60 16.45 -11.09 -6.93
C GLU A 60 16.63 -12.11 -5.81
N ASN A 61 17.57 -11.84 -4.89
CA ASN A 61 17.70 -12.64 -3.68
C ASN A 61 16.52 -12.38 -2.73
N PRO A 62 15.67 -13.38 -2.45
CA PRO A 62 14.53 -13.19 -1.56
C PRO A 62 14.88 -12.69 -0.16
N GLU A 63 16.10 -13.00 0.32
CA GLU A 63 16.57 -12.56 1.64
C GLU A 63 16.99 -11.10 1.68
N SER A 64 17.14 -10.45 0.51
CA SER A 64 17.53 -9.04 0.42
C SER A 64 16.37 -8.07 0.60
N ILE A 65 15.14 -8.55 0.65
CA ILE A 65 13.92 -7.75 0.79
C ILE A 65 13.14 -8.16 2.04
N ALA A 66 12.27 -7.28 2.50
CA ALA A 66 11.48 -7.50 3.71
C ALA A 66 10.59 -8.74 3.59
N SER A 67 10.44 -9.48 4.69
CA SER A 67 9.45 -10.55 4.79
C SER A 67 8.05 -9.95 5.05
N PRO A 68 6.97 -10.72 4.82
CA PRO A 68 5.63 -10.27 5.23
C PRO A 68 5.54 -9.88 6.71
N ALA A 69 6.21 -10.61 7.59
CA ALA A 69 6.22 -10.30 9.02
C ALA A 69 6.87 -8.94 9.31
N ASP A 70 7.88 -8.56 8.55
CA ASP A 70 8.61 -7.30 8.75
C ASP A 70 7.75 -6.07 8.48
N ILE A 71 6.71 -6.19 7.64
CA ILE A 71 5.83 -5.08 7.28
C ILE A 71 4.54 -5.05 8.08
N MET A 72 4.29 -6.05 8.93
CA MET A 72 3.06 -6.15 9.73
C MET A 72 2.82 -4.95 10.65
N PRO A 73 3.84 -4.32 11.26
CA PRO A 73 3.58 -3.18 12.16
C PRO A 73 2.73 -2.07 11.54
N ALA A 74 2.92 -1.74 10.27
CA ALA A 74 2.12 -0.72 9.58
C ALA A 74 0.64 -1.13 9.47
N TYR A 75 0.36 -2.40 9.16
CA TYR A 75 -1.00 -2.93 9.09
C TYR A 75 -1.68 -2.89 10.46
N LEU A 76 -0.98 -3.35 11.50
CA LEU A 76 -1.51 -3.33 12.86
C LEU A 76 -1.78 -1.91 13.34
N TYR A 77 -0.89 -0.97 13.02
CA TYR A 77 -1.09 0.44 13.34
C TYR A 77 -2.37 0.98 12.72
N LEU A 78 -2.59 0.74 11.42
CA LEU A 78 -3.76 1.26 10.71
C LEU A 78 -5.07 0.58 11.16
N MET A 79 -5.01 -0.65 11.63
CA MET A 79 -6.17 -1.39 12.13
C MET A 79 -6.52 -1.03 13.57
N GLY A 80 -5.61 -0.42 14.30
CA GLY A 80 -5.75 -0.14 15.72
C GLY A 80 -6.18 1.28 16.05
N PRO A 81 -6.39 1.58 17.34
CA PRO A 81 -6.85 2.90 17.77
C PRO A 81 -5.81 4.01 17.64
N ASP A 82 -4.52 3.67 17.54
CA ASP A 82 -3.46 4.68 17.47
C ASP A 82 -3.50 5.49 16.17
N SER A 83 -4.13 4.96 15.12
CA SER A 83 -4.29 5.63 13.84
C SER A 83 -5.65 6.31 13.67
N LYS A 84 -6.32 6.61 14.75
CA LYS A 84 -7.72 7.08 14.78
C LYS A 84 -7.96 8.33 13.91
N GLY A 85 -6.96 9.20 13.76
CA GLY A 85 -7.05 10.39 12.93
C GLY A 85 -6.64 10.21 11.48
N ILE A 86 -6.26 8.99 11.07
CA ILE A 86 -5.71 8.71 9.74
C ILE A 86 -6.82 8.23 8.81
N ASN A 87 -7.14 9.01 7.79
CA ASN A 87 -8.18 8.69 6.82
C ASN A 87 -7.79 9.25 5.44
N GLY A 88 -8.00 8.47 4.39
CA GLY A 88 -7.69 8.88 3.02
C GLY A 88 -6.20 8.98 2.71
N GLN A 89 -5.37 8.31 3.51
CA GLN A 89 -3.92 8.37 3.38
C GLN A 89 -3.35 7.15 2.68
N SER A 90 -2.20 7.35 2.07
CA SER A 90 -1.41 6.27 1.48
C SER A 90 -0.11 6.16 2.27
N ILE A 91 0.05 5.05 2.97
CA ILE A 91 1.11 4.85 3.97
C ILE A 91 2.12 3.85 3.44
N ASP A 92 3.41 4.17 3.61
CA ASP A 92 4.48 3.24 3.30
C ASP A 92 4.74 2.32 4.49
N ALA A 93 4.74 1.01 4.25
CA ALA A 93 5.01 0.02 5.29
C ALA A 93 6.50 -0.10 5.62
N GLN A 94 7.37 0.31 4.70
CA GLN A 94 8.82 0.27 4.88
C GLN A 94 9.38 1.68 4.89
N VAL A 95 10.25 1.95 5.84
CA VAL A 95 11.01 3.18 5.91
C VAL A 95 12.20 3.05 4.98
N LYS A 96 12.42 4.04 4.15
CA LYS A 96 13.59 4.08 3.26
C LYS A 96 14.75 4.80 3.93
#